data_506bf73e76ffeda73ddc702f9f6bfda6
#
_entry.id   506bf73e76ffeda73ddc702f9f6bfda6
#
_cell.length_a   1.000
_cell.length_b   1.000
_cell.length_c   1.000
_cell.angle_alpha   90.00
_cell.angle_beta   90.00
_cell.angle_gamma   90.00
#
_symmetry.space_group_name_H-M   'P 1'
#
loop_
_entity.id
_entity.type
_entity.pdbx_description
1 polymer ?
#
loop_
_entity_poly.entity_id
_entity_poly.type
_entity_poly.pdbx_seq_one_letter_code
_entity_poly.pdbx_strand_id
1 'polypeptide(L)'
;MAGPCRRWSIPLCFIGAMFGVWPLAVRAEDTMIWLLRDLPPLTIFEGPQKGQGALDQLLPVLSERLPQYRHTVMHVNRARGIQMLRADSLTCDPLLLWTPERAKYIVFSAQAFAVASNGVAIRRSQQAAMAPFIVNEQFDLQAFLDAHKARIGATAERSYGPVIDEQLKGADPHILALHYGNDALGSLLQMQRLGRLEAVLGYWPEIRYHATQQGIAARDLVFYPIKGSAPYQRTHIGCSDTPQGRLAMARIDQVLRASTVLA
;
A
#
# COMPACT_ATOMS: atom_id res chain seq x y z
N MET A 1 -103.85 14.11 21.48
CA MET A 1 -102.81 13.64 22.48
C MET A 1 -101.63 13.14 21.71
N ALA A 2 -100.55 13.93 21.67
CA ALA A 2 -99.40 13.70 20.84
C ALA A 2 -98.30 13.03 21.67
N GLY A 3 -97.77 11.97 21.15
CA GLY A 3 -96.57 11.26 21.73
C GLY A 3 -95.34 11.56 20.88
N PRO A 4 -94.16 11.75 21.47
CA PRO A 4 -93.00 12.26 20.73
C PRO A 4 -92.17 11.18 20.06
N CYS A 5 -91.72 11.46 18.83
CA CYS A 5 -90.73 10.71 18.05
C CYS A 5 -89.34 10.76 18.72
N ARG A 6 -88.79 9.57 18.94
CA ARG A 6 -87.45 9.36 19.45
C ARG A 6 -86.46 9.19 18.27
N ARG A 7 -85.63 10.21 18.02
CA ARG A 7 -84.50 10.09 17.03
C ARG A 7 -83.39 9.29 17.59
N TRP A 8 -83.03 8.23 16.87
CA TRP A 8 -81.83 7.48 17.12
C TRP A 8 -80.65 8.11 16.31
N SER A 9 -79.65 8.58 17.02
CA SER A 9 -78.39 9.06 16.44
C SER A 9 -77.35 7.85 16.38
N ILE A 10 -76.90 7.50 15.20
CA ILE A 10 -75.87 6.51 14.98
C ILE A 10 -74.51 7.23 15.06
N PRO A 11 -73.59 6.82 15.92
CA PRO A 11 -72.24 7.40 15.89
C PRO A 11 -71.40 6.78 14.75
N LEU A 12 -70.95 7.62 13.83
CA LEU A 12 -69.97 7.27 12.80
C LEU A 12 -68.61 7.06 13.47
N CYS A 13 -68.15 5.80 13.60
CA CYS A 13 -66.77 5.50 13.99
C CYS A 13 -65.82 5.80 12.81
N PHE A 14 -65.08 6.89 12.88
CA PHE A 14 -63.94 7.13 12.00
C PHE A 14 -62.78 6.20 12.42
N ILE A 15 -62.56 5.13 11.67
CA ILE A 15 -61.32 4.34 11.77
C ILE A 15 -60.23 5.11 11.01
N GLY A 16 -59.43 5.88 11.75
CA GLY A 16 -58.24 6.51 11.25
C GLY A 16 -57.15 5.46 10.99
N ALA A 17 -56.92 5.13 9.74
CA ALA A 17 -55.78 4.32 9.33
C ALA A 17 -54.47 5.14 9.55
N MET A 18 -53.79 4.92 10.66
CA MET A 18 -52.42 5.42 10.87
C MET A 18 -51.50 4.67 9.93
N PHE A 19 -51.19 5.22 8.77
CA PHE A 19 -50.05 4.82 7.97
C PHE A 19 -48.76 5.18 8.72
N GLY A 20 -48.20 4.20 9.43
CA GLY A 20 -46.87 4.34 10.02
C GLY A 20 -45.84 4.50 8.91
N VAL A 21 -45.39 5.74 8.72
CA VAL A 21 -44.20 6.04 7.91
C VAL A 21 -43.01 5.49 8.70
N TRP A 22 -42.56 4.26 8.39
CA TRP A 22 -41.29 3.76 8.90
C TRP A 22 -40.16 4.62 8.30
N PRO A 23 -39.34 5.28 9.12
CA PRO A 23 -38.19 5.98 8.60
C PRO A 23 -37.28 4.95 7.95
N LEU A 24 -37.12 5.02 6.63
CA LEU A 24 -36.03 4.35 5.94
C LEU A 24 -34.76 4.94 6.54
N ALA A 25 -34.12 4.20 7.44
CA ALA A 25 -32.81 4.57 7.96
C ALA A 25 -31.85 4.59 6.76
N VAL A 26 -31.59 5.77 6.23
CA VAL A 26 -30.51 5.99 5.26
C VAL A 26 -29.22 5.66 6.01
N ARG A 27 -28.74 4.45 5.80
CA ARG A 27 -27.46 4.03 6.34
C ARG A 27 -26.41 4.88 5.62
N ALA A 28 -25.73 5.73 6.37
CA ALA A 28 -24.60 6.46 5.81
C ALA A 28 -23.63 5.44 5.23
N GLU A 29 -23.27 5.58 3.95
CA GLU A 29 -22.26 4.74 3.32
C GLU A 29 -20.94 4.96 4.03
N ASP A 30 -20.36 3.87 4.53
CA ASP A 30 -19.03 3.92 5.14
C ASP A 30 -18.00 4.35 4.08
N THR A 31 -17.20 5.36 4.39
CA THR A 31 -16.15 5.82 3.48
C THR A 31 -14.92 4.92 3.62
N MET A 32 -14.53 4.25 2.55
CA MET A 32 -13.30 3.48 2.44
C MET A 32 -12.20 4.35 1.85
N ILE A 33 -11.14 4.57 2.60
CA ILE A 33 -9.98 5.37 2.19
C ILE A 33 -8.91 4.43 1.64
N TRP A 34 -8.57 4.59 0.38
CA TRP A 34 -7.46 3.90 -0.27
C TRP A 34 -6.20 4.75 -0.21
N LEU A 35 -5.14 4.20 0.38
CA LEU A 35 -3.84 4.86 0.45
C LEU A 35 -2.99 4.44 -0.75
N LEU A 36 -2.64 5.39 -1.59
CA LEU A 36 -1.67 5.17 -2.65
C LEU A 36 -0.37 5.92 -2.35
N ARG A 37 0.73 5.30 -2.70
CA ARG A 37 2.08 5.89 -2.67
C ARG A 37 2.59 6.00 -4.09
N ASP A 38 3.44 6.96 -4.36
CA ASP A 38 4.18 6.97 -5.62
C ASP A 38 5.16 5.78 -5.60
N LEU A 39 4.87 4.78 -6.43
CA LEU A 39 5.60 3.51 -6.50
C LEU A 39 5.60 3.02 -7.96
N PRO A 40 6.21 3.75 -8.88
CA PRO A 40 6.21 3.37 -10.27
C PRO A 40 6.96 2.02 -10.51
N PRO A 41 6.51 1.18 -11.43
CA PRO A 41 5.38 1.38 -12.35
C PRO A 41 4.02 0.90 -11.79
N LEU A 42 3.91 0.64 -10.48
CA LEU A 42 2.68 0.14 -9.87
C LEU A 42 1.66 1.27 -9.63
N THR A 43 2.12 2.42 -9.13
CA THR A 43 1.36 3.67 -9.04
C THR A 43 2.23 4.80 -9.56
N ILE A 44 1.66 5.69 -10.37
CA ILE A 44 2.39 6.78 -11.02
C ILE A 44 1.63 8.08 -10.80
N PHE A 45 2.18 8.97 -9.96
CA PHE A 45 1.51 10.20 -9.58
C PHE A 45 1.74 11.36 -10.54
N GLU A 46 2.86 11.34 -11.27
CA GLU A 46 3.27 12.45 -12.13
C GLU A 46 3.84 11.96 -13.47
N GLY A 47 3.99 12.90 -14.41
CA GLY A 47 4.57 12.65 -15.72
C GLY A 47 3.58 12.08 -16.75
N PRO A 48 4.08 11.73 -17.95
CA PRO A 48 3.24 11.29 -19.07
C PRO A 48 2.44 10.00 -18.83
N GLN A 49 2.89 9.18 -17.87
CA GLN A 49 2.25 7.91 -17.51
C GLN A 49 1.43 7.99 -16.20
N LYS A 50 1.11 9.20 -15.75
CA LYS A 50 0.28 9.41 -14.56
C LYS A 50 -1.02 8.61 -14.61
N GLY A 51 -1.33 7.87 -13.54
CA GLY A 51 -2.54 7.06 -13.42
C GLY A 51 -2.54 5.78 -14.30
N GLN A 52 -1.40 5.43 -14.91
CA GLN A 52 -1.28 4.23 -15.76
C GLN A 52 -0.61 3.05 -15.04
N GLY A 53 -0.30 3.19 -13.76
CA GLY A 53 0.27 2.10 -12.97
C GLY A 53 -0.73 0.96 -12.77
N ALA A 54 -0.21 -0.24 -12.52
CA ALA A 54 -1.03 -1.43 -12.35
C ALA A 54 -2.07 -1.28 -11.22
N LEU A 55 -1.69 -0.64 -10.11
CA LEU A 55 -2.62 -0.37 -9.00
C LEU A 55 -3.56 0.80 -9.29
N ASP A 56 -3.11 1.80 -10.08
CA ASP A 56 -3.97 2.90 -10.53
C ASP A 56 -5.15 2.36 -11.35
N GLN A 57 -4.93 1.28 -12.13
CA GLN A 57 -5.96 0.62 -12.93
C GLN A 57 -6.77 -0.41 -12.15
N LEU A 58 -6.16 -1.11 -11.18
CA LEU A 58 -6.84 -2.11 -10.36
C LEU A 58 -7.87 -1.46 -9.43
N LEU A 59 -7.56 -0.31 -8.87
CA LEU A 59 -8.36 0.30 -7.82
C LEU A 59 -9.77 0.70 -8.26
N PRO A 60 -10.00 1.28 -9.47
CA PRO A 60 -11.35 1.50 -9.99
C PRO A 60 -12.16 0.21 -10.09
N VAL A 61 -11.56 -0.90 -10.57
CA VAL A 61 -12.20 -2.20 -10.69
C VAL A 61 -12.62 -2.75 -9.32
N LEU A 62 -11.77 -2.60 -8.29
CA LEU A 62 -12.13 -2.98 -6.93
C LEU A 62 -13.27 -2.12 -6.39
N SER A 63 -13.24 -0.80 -6.65
CA SER A 63 -14.26 0.14 -6.19
C SER A 63 -15.62 -0.16 -6.79
N GLU A 64 -15.70 -0.44 -8.09
CA GLU A 64 -16.95 -0.84 -8.77
C GLU A 64 -17.55 -2.13 -8.20
N ARG A 65 -16.72 -3.06 -7.72
CA ARG A 65 -17.18 -4.32 -7.13
C ARG A 65 -17.48 -4.23 -5.64
N LEU A 66 -17.28 -3.08 -5.03
CA LEU A 66 -17.56 -2.78 -3.63
C LEU A 66 -18.49 -1.55 -3.50
N PRO A 67 -19.66 -1.53 -4.18
CA PRO A 67 -20.51 -0.35 -4.30
C PRO A 67 -21.16 0.09 -2.98
N GLN A 68 -21.07 -0.73 -1.92
CA GLN A 68 -21.60 -0.41 -0.59
C GLN A 68 -20.67 0.53 0.20
N TYR A 69 -19.55 0.95 -0.35
CA TYR A 69 -18.63 1.91 0.24
C TYR A 69 -18.53 3.16 -0.66
N ARG A 70 -18.41 4.31 -0.04
CA ARG A 70 -17.89 5.50 -0.72
C ARG A 70 -16.38 5.38 -0.78
N HIS A 71 -15.78 5.35 -1.97
CA HIS A 71 -14.35 5.24 -2.14
C HIS A 71 -13.68 6.60 -2.24
N THR A 72 -12.61 6.79 -1.48
CA THR A 72 -11.75 7.97 -1.54
C THR A 72 -10.30 7.51 -1.68
N VAL A 73 -9.59 8.05 -2.65
CA VAL A 73 -8.15 7.79 -2.84
C VAL A 73 -7.36 8.92 -2.21
N MET A 74 -6.39 8.58 -1.36
CA MET A 74 -5.46 9.54 -0.76
C MET A 74 -4.03 9.20 -1.16
N HIS A 75 -3.35 10.18 -1.71
CA HIS A 75 -1.92 10.09 -2.00
C HIS A 75 -1.14 10.44 -0.72
N VAL A 76 -0.35 9.50 -0.26
CA VAL A 76 0.41 9.62 1.00
C VAL A 76 1.83 9.09 0.84
N ASN A 77 2.76 9.60 1.64
CA ASN A 77 4.05 8.93 1.81
C ASN A 77 3.91 7.71 2.73
N ARG A 78 4.94 6.87 2.75
CA ARG A 78 4.94 5.62 3.51
C ARG A 78 4.64 5.82 5.00
N ALA A 79 5.35 6.74 5.66
CA ALA A 79 5.19 6.97 7.09
C ALA A 79 3.77 7.42 7.45
N ARG A 80 3.20 8.34 6.67
CA ARG A 80 1.82 8.80 6.85
C ARG A 80 0.82 7.66 6.63
N GLY A 81 1.02 6.85 5.58
CA GLY A 81 0.13 5.71 5.29
C GLY A 81 0.11 4.70 6.43
N ILE A 82 1.27 4.34 6.99
CA ILE A 82 1.36 3.43 8.15
C ILE A 82 0.67 4.02 9.39
N GLN A 83 0.80 5.33 9.63
CA GLN A 83 0.08 5.99 10.73
C GLN A 83 -1.45 5.94 10.54
N MET A 84 -1.93 6.17 9.33
CA MET A 84 -3.37 6.13 9.02
C MET A 84 -3.95 4.72 9.17
N LEU A 85 -3.19 3.67 8.83
CA LEU A 85 -3.62 2.28 9.04
C LEU A 85 -3.70 1.88 10.52
N ARG A 86 -3.09 2.63 11.43
CA ARG A 86 -3.22 2.44 12.89
C ARG A 86 -4.40 3.19 13.49
N ALA A 87 -5.02 4.09 12.74
CA ALA A 87 -6.15 4.88 13.20
C ALA A 87 -7.45 4.07 13.16
N ASP A 88 -8.42 4.50 13.98
CA ASP A 88 -9.77 3.92 13.99
C ASP A 88 -10.61 4.47 12.81
N SER A 89 -10.26 4.08 11.61
CA SER A 89 -10.93 4.47 10.36
C SER A 89 -10.86 3.35 9.34
N LEU A 90 -11.82 3.28 8.43
CA LEU A 90 -11.79 2.31 7.33
C LEU A 90 -10.78 2.78 6.29
N THR A 91 -9.53 2.45 6.52
CA THR A 91 -8.39 2.80 5.67
C THR A 91 -7.71 1.54 5.15
N CYS A 92 -7.47 1.48 3.84
CA CYS A 92 -6.85 0.33 3.18
C CYS A 92 -5.66 0.76 2.30
N ASP A 93 -4.65 -0.07 2.21
CA ASP A 93 -3.51 0.05 1.31
C ASP A 93 -3.50 -1.16 0.37
N PRO A 94 -3.51 -0.99 -0.95
CA PRO A 94 -3.65 -2.09 -1.90
C PRO A 94 -2.38 -2.93 -2.06
N LEU A 95 -1.24 -2.50 -1.49
CA LEU A 95 0.03 -3.20 -1.70
C LEU A 95 0.95 -3.12 -0.47
N LEU A 96 0.80 -4.06 0.45
CA LEU A 96 1.62 -4.18 1.64
C LEU A 96 2.30 -5.54 1.73
N LEU A 97 3.56 -5.55 2.13
CA LEU A 97 4.20 -6.75 2.66
C LEU A 97 3.61 -7.04 4.05
N TRP A 98 3.24 -8.30 4.25
CA TRP A 98 2.86 -8.78 5.57
C TRP A 98 4.10 -8.83 6.49
N THR A 99 3.97 -8.30 7.69
CA THR A 99 4.96 -8.46 8.76
C THR A 99 4.26 -8.71 10.09
N PRO A 100 4.91 -9.41 11.06
CA PRO A 100 4.32 -9.62 12.38
C PRO A 100 3.93 -8.30 13.09
N GLU A 101 4.74 -7.25 12.90
CA GLU A 101 4.47 -5.92 13.45
C GLU A 101 3.18 -5.33 12.89
N ARG A 102 3.02 -5.39 11.57
CA ARG A 102 1.84 -4.84 10.88
C ARG A 102 0.58 -5.63 11.19
N ALA A 103 0.69 -6.95 11.34
CA ALA A 103 -0.43 -7.82 11.69
C ALA A 103 -1.06 -7.51 13.07
N LYS A 104 -0.41 -6.68 13.89
CA LYS A 104 -0.98 -6.21 15.17
C LYS A 104 -2.07 -5.15 15.01
N TYR A 105 -2.14 -4.48 13.86
CA TYR A 105 -3.07 -3.38 13.59
C TYR A 105 -3.58 -3.32 12.14
N ILE A 106 -3.23 -4.30 11.31
CA ILE A 106 -3.68 -4.43 9.92
C ILE A 106 -4.24 -5.83 9.72
N VAL A 107 -5.44 -5.91 9.17
CA VAL A 107 -6.00 -7.13 8.60
C VAL A 107 -5.60 -7.21 7.12
N PHE A 108 -5.08 -8.36 6.69
CA PHE A 108 -4.56 -8.59 5.36
C PHE A 108 -5.48 -9.48 4.53
N SER A 109 -5.50 -9.27 3.21
CA SER A 109 -6.21 -10.15 2.28
C SER A 109 -5.64 -11.57 2.30
N ALA A 110 -6.51 -12.56 2.13
CA ALA A 110 -6.11 -13.96 2.00
C ALA A 110 -5.29 -14.21 0.73
N GLN A 111 -5.68 -13.55 -0.39
CA GLN A 111 -4.92 -13.60 -1.63
C GLN A 111 -3.76 -12.60 -1.58
N ALA A 112 -2.63 -13.01 -2.18
CA ALA A 112 -1.43 -12.22 -2.30
C ALA A 112 -1.05 -12.03 -3.77
N PHE A 113 -0.41 -10.89 -4.04
CA PHE A 113 0.16 -10.59 -5.34
C PHE A 113 1.67 -10.85 -5.29
N ALA A 114 2.20 -11.53 -6.29
CA ALA A 114 3.64 -11.71 -6.40
C ALA A 114 4.29 -10.47 -7.02
N VAL A 115 5.28 -9.92 -6.33
CA VAL A 115 6.14 -8.85 -6.86
C VAL A 115 7.59 -9.31 -6.80
N ALA A 116 8.43 -8.85 -7.72
CA ALA A 116 9.86 -9.14 -7.65
C ALA A 116 10.43 -8.62 -6.33
N SER A 117 11.39 -9.33 -5.76
CA SER A 117 12.01 -8.92 -4.51
C SER A 117 12.83 -7.64 -4.67
N ASN A 118 12.99 -6.95 -3.55
CA ASN A 118 13.91 -5.82 -3.47
C ASN A 118 15.38 -6.31 -3.57
N GLY A 119 16.24 -5.42 -3.98
CA GLY A 119 17.67 -5.64 -4.06
C GLY A 119 18.43 -4.34 -4.01
N VAL A 120 19.68 -4.37 -4.34
CA VAL A 120 20.58 -3.22 -4.28
C VAL A 120 20.98 -2.78 -5.69
N ALA A 121 20.80 -1.49 -5.97
CA ALA A 121 21.36 -0.84 -7.15
C ALA A 121 22.66 -0.12 -6.77
N ILE A 122 23.69 -0.36 -7.54
CA ILE A 122 24.99 0.33 -7.46
C ILE A 122 25.30 1.01 -8.80
N ARG A 123 26.10 2.05 -8.80
CA ARG A 123 26.65 2.60 -10.05
C ARG A 123 27.63 1.62 -10.66
N ARG A 124 27.57 1.42 -11.97
CA ARG A 124 28.51 0.55 -12.69
C ARG A 124 29.96 0.92 -12.45
N SER A 125 30.26 2.22 -12.33
CA SER A 125 31.59 2.73 -11.99
C SER A 125 32.09 2.29 -10.60
N GLN A 126 31.20 1.90 -9.69
CA GLN A 126 31.51 1.43 -8.34
C GLN A 126 31.53 -0.12 -8.23
N GLN A 127 31.23 -0.83 -9.32
CA GLN A 127 31.11 -2.28 -9.30
C GLN A 127 32.35 -2.99 -8.78
N ALA A 128 33.55 -2.54 -9.18
CA ALA A 128 34.82 -3.09 -8.70
C ALA A 128 34.99 -2.90 -7.18
N ALA A 129 34.66 -1.72 -6.64
CA ALA A 129 34.75 -1.44 -5.22
C ALA A 129 33.73 -2.25 -4.39
N MET A 130 32.59 -2.59 -4.98
CA MET A 130 31.55 -3.41 -4.35
C MET A 130 31.75 -4.92 -4.53
N ALA A 131 32.74 -5.35 -5.33
CA ALA A 131 33.00 -6.77 -5.60
C ALA A 131 33.18 -7.63 -4.33
N PRO A 132 33.78 -7.16 -3.21
CA PRO A 132 33.87 -7.95 -1.98
C PRO A 132 32.51 -8.34 -1.38
N PHE A 133 31.43 -7.62 -1.72
CA PHE A 133 30.08 -7.87 -1.22
C PHE A 133 29.18 -8.59 -2.23
N ILE A 134 29.73 -8.98 -3.39
CA ILE A 134 28.99 -9.71 -4.44
C ILE A 134 29.40 -11.19 -4.39
N VAL A 135 28.45 -12.05 -4.04
CA VAL A 135 28.65 -13.49 -3.95
C VAL A 135 27.60 -14.19 -4.81
N ASN A 136 28.04 -14.94 -5.83
CA ASN A 136 27.14 -15.64 -6.75
C ASN A 136 26.05 -14.72 -7.35
N GLU A 137 26.46 -13.57 -7.85
CA GLU A 137 25.55 -12.53 -8.41
C GLU A 137 24.51 -12.00 -7.42
N GLN A 138 24.69 -12.19 -6.14
CA GLN A 138 23.86 -11.65 -5.07
C GLN A 138 24.66 -10.70 -4.19
N PHE A 139 24.00 -9.70 -3.63
CA PHE A 139 24.60 -8.74 -2.71
C PHE A 139 24.52 -9.27 -1.27
N ASP A 140 25.66 -9.43 -0.63
CA ASP A 140 25.76 -9.78 0.79
C ASP A 140 25.59 -8.50 1.64
N LEU A 141 24.33 -8.17 1.93
CA LEU A 141 23.97 -6.96 2.65
C LEU A 141 24.56 -6.95 4.07
N GLN A 142 24.57 -8.10 4.76
CA GLN A 142 25.15 -8.17 6.11
C GLN A 142 26.65 -7.86 6.09
N ALA A 143 27.41 -8.49 5.20
CA ALA A 143 28.83 -8.21 5.07
C ALA A 143 29.12 -6.76 4.69
N PHE A 144 28.25 -6.13 3.90
CA PHE A 144 28.35 -4.71 3.55
C PHE A 144 28.13 -3.81 4.77
N LEU A 145 27.08 -4.07 5.56
CA LEU A 145 26.77 -3.31 6.78
C LEU A 145 27.90 -3.43 7.81
N ASP A 146 28.44 -4.64 8.02
CA ASP A 146 29.50 -4.91 9.00
C ASP A 146 30.85 -4.31 8.60
N ALA A 147 31.07 -4.09 7.32
CA ALA A 147 32.34 -3.50 6.85
C ALA A 147 32.53 -2.02 7.22
N HIS A 148 31.44 -1.27 7.45
CA HIS A 148 31.44 0.17 7.81
C HIS A 148 32.27 1.06 6.86
N LYS A 149 32.38 0.67 5.57
CA LYS A 149 33.24 1.37 4.58
C LYS A 149 32.48 2.17 3.54
N ALA A 150 31.17 1.94 3.43
CA ALA A 150 30.35 2.52 2.39
C ALA A 150 28.90 2.69 2.90
N ARG A 151 28.13 3.55 2.25
CA ARG A 151 26.78 3.91 2.68
C ARG A 151 25.72 3.36 1.73
N ILE A 152 24.65 2.87 2.31
CA ILE A 152 23.44 2.44 1.59
C ILE A 152 22.24 3.30 1.95
N GLY A 153 21.45 3.67 0.94
CA GLY A 153 20.22 4.41 1.13
C GLY A 153 19.00 3.49 1.10
N ALA A 154 18.05 3.72 2.00
CA ALA A 154 16.76 3.02 2.05
C ALA A 154 15.60 3.99 2.34
N THR A 155 14.42 3.69 1.82
CA THR A 155 13.20 4.43 2.13
C THR A 155 12.73 4.08 3.53
N ALA A 156 12.51 5.10 4.36
CA ALA A 156 12.02 4.92 5.73
C ALA A 156 10.63 4.29 5.78
N GLU A 157 10.34 3.54 6.85
CA GLU A 157 9.07 2.84 7.10
C GLU A 157 8.69 1.82 6.00
N ARG A 158 9.60 1.52 5.07
CA ARG A 158 9.42 0.47 4.07
C ARG A 158 9.89 -0.87 4.62
N SER A 159 9.06 -1.90 4.48
CA SER A 159 9.53 -3.27 4.61
C SER A 159 10.09 -3.74 3.24
N TYR A 160 11.23 -4.34 3.27
CA TYR A 160 11.93 -4.92 2.11
C TYR A 160 11.81 -6.44 2.08
N GLY A 161 11.10 -7.02 3.06
CA GLY A 161 10.96 -8.44 3.29
C GLY A 161 11.80 -8.93 4.47
N PRO A 162 11.46 -10.10 5.04
CA PRO A 162 11.96 -10.52 6.36
C PRO A 162 13.48 -10.62 6.43
N VAL A 163 14.14 -11.10 5.39
CA VAL A 163 15.61 -11.25 5.35
C VAL A 163 16.29 -9.88 5.42
N ILE A 164 15.82 -8.94 4.60
CA ILE A 164 16.43 -7.60 4.52
C ILE A 164 16.08 -6.80 5.77
N ASP A 165 14.83 -6.84 6.20
CA ASP A 165 14.35 -6.08 7.37
C ASP A 165 15.12 -6.48 8.65
N GLU A 166 15.44 -7.77 8.82
CA GLU A 166 16.24 -8.23 9.96
C GLU A 166 17.70 -7.74 9.88
N GLN A 167 18.31 -7.75 8.71
CA GLN A 167 19.68 -7.23 8.52
C GLN A 167 19.76 -5.72 8.71
N LEU A 168 18.71 -4.97 8.36
CA LEU A 168 18.66 -3.51 8.56
C LEU A 168 18.38 -3.12 10.01
N LYS A 169 17.90 -4.06 10.82
CA LYS A 169 17.54 -3.80 12.22
C LYS A 169 18.78 -3.51 13.04
N GLY A 170 18.82 -2.30 13.58
CA GLY A 170 19.98 -1.86 14.36
C GLY A 170 21.22 -1.50 13.54
N ALA A 171 21.11 -1.40 12.21
CA ALA A 171 22.20 -0.95 11.36
C ALA A 171 22.64 0.47 11.74
N ASP A 172 23.95 0.71 11.69
CA ASP A 172 24.56 2.01 12.01
C ASP A 172 23.98 3.12 11.11
N PRO A 173 23.41 4.21 11.67
CA PRO A 173 22.91 5.35 10.91
C PRO A 173 23.98 6.05 10.03
N HIS A 174 25.27 5.85 10.33
CA HIS A 174 26.34 6.33 9.47
C HIS A 174 26.47 5.51 8.17
N ILE A 175 26.01 4.27 8.19
CA ILE A 175 26.05 3.33 7.05
C ILE A 175 24.69 3.29 6.35
N LEU A 176 23.59 3.19 7.11
CA LEU A 176 22.23 3.15 6.58
C LEU A 176 21.61 4.55 6.60
N ALA A 177 21.46 5.15 5.43
CA ALA A 177 20.77 6.43 5.28
C ALA A 177 19.28 6.19 5.01
N LEU A 178 18.42 6.47 5.99
CA LEU A 178 16.98 6.43 5.83
C LEU A 178 16.46 7.75 5.26
N HIS A 179 15.67 7.68 4.18
CA HIS A 179 15.07 8.86 3.57
C HIS A 179 13.55 8.81 3.62
N TYR A 180 12.95 9.95 3.97
CA TYR A 180 11.51 10.15 4.09
C TYR A 180 10.99 10.99 2.93
N GLY A 181 9.70 10.94 2.67
CA GLY A 181 9.05 11.80 1.67
C GLY A 181 8.33 11.03 0.59
N ASN A 182 7.70 11.76 -0.32
CA ASN A 182 6.93 11.17 -1.42
C ASN A 182 7.85 10.60 -2.51
N ASP A 183 8.96 11.28 -2.80
CA ASP A 183 9.99 10.85 -3.76
C ASP A 183 11.28 10.43 -3.02
N ALA A 184 11.13 9.55 -2.02
CA ALA A 184 12.28 9.11 -1.22
C ALA A 184 13.32 8.36 -2.06
N LEU A 185 12.88 7.46 -2.96
CA LEU A 185 13.79 6.69 -3.80
C LEU A 185 14.49 7.56 -4.85
N GLY A 186 13.78 8.48 -5.48
CA GLY A 186 14.39 9.44 -6.42
C GLY A 186 15.46 10.29 -5.74
N SER A 187 15.19 10.76 -4.53
CA SER A 187 16.18 11.49 -3.71
C SER A 187 17.40 10.64 -3.38
N LEU A 188 17.22 9.37 -3.03
CA LEU A 188 18.34 8.43 -2.78
C LEU A 188 19.21 8.22 -4.02
N LEU A 189 18.59 8.08 -5.21
CA LEU A 189 19.33 7.97 -6.48
C LEU A 189 20.12 9.26 -6.78
N GLN A 190 19.57 10.43 -6.48
CA GLN A 190 20.30 11.70 -6.55
C GLN A 190 21.52 11.70 -5.62
N MET A 191 21.35 11.28 -4.37
CA MET A 191 22.46 11.17 -3.41
C MET A 191 23.52 10.20 -3.91
N GLN A 192 23.13 9.07 -4.49
CA GLN A 192 24.06 8.10 -5.10
C GLN A 192 24.81 8.73 -6.28
N ARG A 193 24.11 9.45 -7.17
CA ARG A 193 24.74 10.16 -8.29
C ARG A 193 25.79 11.17 -7.85
N LEU A 194 25.52 11.84 -6.73
CA LEU A 194 26.44 12.82 -6.13
C LEU A 194 27.57 12.18 -5.29
N GLY A 195 27.65 10.84 -5.24
CA GLY A 195 28.67 10.11 -4.48
C GLY A 195 28.50 10.17 -2.97
N ARG A 196 27.27 10.47 -2.48
CA ARG A 196 26.94 10.47 -1.05
C ARG A 196 26.47 9.10 -0.55
N LEU A 197 26.12 8.22 -1.45
CA LEU A 197 25.76 6.82 -1.23
C LEU A 197 26.43 5.95 -2.30
N GLU A 198 26.89 4.78 -1.91
CA GLU A 198 27.42 3.78 -2.84
C GLU A 198 26.33 2.87 -3.38
N ALA A 199 25.30 2.61 -2.56
CA ALA A 199 24.23 1.67 -2.85
C ALA A 199 22.87 2.25 -2.51
N VAL A 200 21.83 1.81 -3.25
CA VAL A 200 20.42 2.15 -2.98
C VAL A 200 19.61 0.87 -2.94
N LEU A 201 18.90 0.66 -1.84
CA LEU A 201 18.01 -0.48 -1.65
C LEU A 201 16.63 -0.15 -2.21
N GLY A 202 16.07 -1.05 -3.05
CA GLY A 202 14.76 -0.81 -3.63
C GLY A 202 14.27 -1.91 -4.56
N TYR A 203 13.12 -1.65 -5.15
CA TYR A 203 12.51 -2.47 -6.19
C TYR A 203 13.06 -2.06 -7.56
N TRP A 204 13.59 -3.03 -8.33
CA TRP A 204 14.31 -2.69 -9.55
C TRP A 204 13.50 -1.91 -10.60
N PRO A 205 12.24 -2.22 -10.90
CA PRO A 205 11.44 -1.42 -11.81
C PRO A 205 11.23 0.03 -11.33
N GLU A 206 11.05 0.25 -10.01
CA GLU A 206 10.93 1.57 -9.41
C GLU A 206 12.25 2.36 -9.53
N ILE A 207 13.37 1.72 -9.22
CA ILE A 207 14.71 2.30 -9.39
C ILE A 207 14.94 2.73 -10.85
N ARG A 208 14.62 1.86 -11.81
CA ARG A 208 14.75 2.17 -13.25
C ARG A 208 13.89 3.35 -13.68
N TYR A 209 12.66 3.41 -13.18
CA TYR A 209 11.76 4.50 -13.50
C TYR A 209 12.36 5.85 -13.04
N HIS A 210 12.70 5.96 -11.76
CA HIS A 210 13.29 7.20 -11.21
C HIS A 210 14.65 7.54 -11.87
N ALA A 211 15.49 6.54 -12.14
CA ALA A 211 16.74 6.74 -12.86
C ALA A 211 16.51 7.36 -14.24
N THR A 212 15.53 6.83 -14.98
CA THR A 212 15.17 7.36 -16.30
C THR A 212 14.68 8.81 -16.23
N GLN A 213 13.83 9.14 -15.25
CA GLN A 213 13.35 10.51 -15.02
C GLN A 213 14.49 11.49 -14.71
N GLN A 214 15.57 10.99 -14.08
CA GLN A 214 16.75 11.78 -13.73
C GLN A 214 17.85 11.79 -14.83
N GLY A 215 17.58 11.19 -15.99
CA GLY A 215 18.54 11.07 -17.09
C GLY A 215 19.70 10.11 -16.79
N ILE A 216 19.54 9.21 -15.81
CA ILE A 216 20.50 8.14 -15.53
C ILE A 216 20.21 6.97 -16.48
N ALA A 217 21.16 6.63 -17.34
CA ALA A 217 20.98 5.53 -18.26
C ALA A 217 20.94 4.19 -17.50
N ALA A 218 20.06 3.28 -17.90
CA ALA A 218 19.94 1.96 -17.26
C ALA A 218 21.27 1.18 -17.24
N ARG A 219 22.11 1.38 -18.27
CA ARG A 219 23.46 0.78 -18.35
C ARG A 219 24.44 1.30 -17.30
N ASP A 220 24.16 2.44 -16.66
CA ASP A 220 25.03 3.07 -15.65
C ASP A 220 24.76 2.50 -14.24
N LEU A 221 23.71 1.71 -14.10
CA LEU A 221 23.35 1.00 -12.89
C LEU A 221 23.54 -0.51 -13.05
N VAL A 222 23.86 -1.17 -11.96
CA VAL A 222 23.86 -2.63 -11.83
C VAL A 222 23.00 -2.98 -10.63
N PHE A 223 22.13 -3.96 -10.77
CA PHE A 223 21.24 -4.42 -9.71
C PHE A 223 21.60 -5.83 -9.28
N TYR A 224 21.64 -6.02 -7.97
CA TYR A 224 21.87 -7.32 -7.36
C TYR A 224 20.72 -7.68 -6.41
N PRO A 225 20.13 -8.89 -6.52
CA PRO A 225 19.24 -9.39 -5.49
C PRO A 225 20.01 -9.58 -4.19
N ILE A 226 19.32 -9.51 -3.05
CA ILE A 226 19.97 -9.73 -1.74
C ILE A 226 20.14 -11.23 -1.49
N LYS A 227 21.33 -11.60 -1.05
CA LYS A 227 21.68 -12.97 -0.65
C LYS A 227 20.70 -13.49 0.41
N GLY A 228 20.14 -14.66 0.14
CA GLY A 228 19.15 -15.30 1.00
C GLY A 228 17.71 -14.81 0.82
N SER A 229 17.45 -13.78 0.00
CA SER A 229 16.10 -13.37 -0.34
C SER A 229 15.51 -14.22 -1.45
N ALA A 230 14.21 -14.54 -1.34
CA ALA A 230 13.47 -15.18 -2.43
C ALA A 230 13.37 -14.23 -3.65
N PRO A 231 13.26 -14.73 -4.88
CA PRO A 231 13.19 -13.90 -6.08
C PRO A 231 11.89 -13.08 -6.17
N TYR A 232 10.83 -13.53 -5.50
CA TYR A 232 9.53 -12.87 -5.42
C TYR A 232 9.07 -12.76 -3.98
N GLN A 233 8.32 -11.70 -3.71
CA GLN A 233 7.66 -11.45 -2.42
C GLN A 233 6.16 -11.43 -2.60
N ARG A 234 5.43 -11.83 -1.56
CA ARG A 234 3.97 -11.75 -1.52
C ARG A 234 3.55 -10.44 -0.89
N THR A 235 2.75 -9.68 -1.61
CA THR A 235 2.11 -8.46 -1.13
C THR A 235 0.61 -8.65 -1.05
N HIS A 236 -0.02 -7.95 -0.15
CA HIS A 236 -1.43 -8.09 0.17
C HIS A 236 -2.12 -6.72 0.16
N ILE A 237 -3.43 -6.71 -0.01
CA ILE A 237 -4.24 -5.58 0.42
C ILE A 237 -4.28 -5.64 1.95
N GLY A 238 -4.07 -4.52 2.62
CA GLY A 238 -4.16 -4.41 4.07
C GLY A 238 -5.11 -3.29 4.47
N CYS A 239 -6.04 -3.55 5.40
CA CYS A 239 -6.91 -2.53 5.98
C CYS A 239 -6.65 -2.39 7.48
N SER A 240 -6.97 -1.22 8.07
CA SER A 240 -6.95 -1.01 9.53
C SER A 240 -7.71 -2.12 10.25
N ASP A 241 -7.16 -2.70 11.30
CA ASP A 241 -7.78 -3.80 12.05
C ASP A 241 -8.87 -3.31 13.00
N THR A 242 -9.95 -2.77 12.41
CA THR A 242 -11.19 -2.35 13.04
C THR A 242 -12.33 -3.30 12.67
N PRO A 243 -13.49 -3.29 13.35
CA PRO A 243 -14.64 -4.05 12.92
C PRO A 243 -15.04 -3.78 11.47
N GLN A 244 -15.04 -2.51 11.04
CA GLN A 244 -15.32 -2.11 9.65
C GLN A 244 -14.22 -2.60 8.69
N GLY A 245 -12.95 -2.50 9.09
CA GLY A 245 -11.82 -2.98 8.28
C GLY A 245 -11.85 -4.49 8.05
N ARG A 246 -12.19 -5.28 9.08
CA ARG A 246 -12.35 -6.73 8.95
C ARG A 246 -13.52 -7.11 8.04
N LEU A 247 -14.66 -6.40 8.17
CA LEU A 247 -15.80 -6.61 7.29
C LEU A 247 -15.46 -6.25 5.84
N ALA A 248 -14.79 -5.12 5.63
CA ALA A 248 -14.33 -4.69 4.32
C ALA A 248 -13.34 -5.71 3.72
N MET A 249 -12.41 -6.22 4.50
CA MET A 249 -11.43 -7.22 4.04
C MET A 249 -12.13 -8.53 3.62
N ALA A 250 -13.12 -9.00 4.36
CA ALA A 250 -13.89 -10.18 3.96
C ALA A 250 -14.58 -10.00 2.59
N ARG A 251 -15.08 -8.79 2.30
CA ARG A 251 -15.69 -8.46 1.00
C ARG A 251 -14.63 -8.32 -0.10
N ILE A 252 -13.50 -7.69 0.19
CA ILE A 252 -12.35 -7.61 -0.72
C ILE A 252 -11.92 -9.03 -1.12
N ASP A 253 -11.76 -9.94 -0.17
CA ASP A 253 -11.40 -11.33 -0.43
C ASP A 253 -12.43 -12.05 -1.30
N GLN A 254 -13.73 -11.77 -1.17
CA GLN A 254 -14.75 -12.30 -2.06
C GLN A 254 -14.56 -11.80 -3.50
N VAL A 255 -14.32 -10.50 -3.67
CA VAL A 255 -14.05 -9.90 -4.98
C VAL A 255 -12.79 -10.48 -5.61
N LEU A 256 -11.71 -10.62 -4.85
CA LEU A 256 -10.44 -11.17 -5.35
C LEU A 256 -10.60 -12.63 -5.79
N ARG A 257 -11.32 -13.47 -5.05
CA ARG A 257 -11.61 -14.86 -5.43
C ARG A 257 -12.48 -14.98 -6.68
N ALA A 258 -13.43 -14.06 -6.86
CA ALA A 258 -14.32 -14.07 -8.03
C ALA A 258 -13.66 -13.51 -9.30
N SER A 259 -12.48 -12.88 -9.17
CA SER A 259 -11.81 -12.20 -10.27
C SER A 259 -10.72 -13.09 -10.86
N THR A 260 -11.03 -13.76 -11.98
CA THR A 260 -10.06 -14.52 -12.80
C THR A 260 -8.98 -13.60 -13.43
N VAL A 261 -9.12 -12.29 -13.29
CA VAL A 261 -8.23 -11.27 -13.88
C VAL A 261 -6.96 -11.01 -13.04
N LEU A 262 -6.90 -11.57 -11.82
CA LEU A 262 -5.83 -11.34 -10.85
C LEU A 262 -5.02 -12.61 -10.53
N ALA A 263 -5.20 -13.67 -11.30
CA ALA A 263 -4.45 -14.93 -11.20
C ALA A 263 -3.21 -14.92 -12.11
#